data_fae3c87cd2cd54d7f6638253467c2265
#
_entry.id   fae3c87cd2cd54d7f6638253467c2265
#
_cell.length_a   1.000
_cell.length_b   1.000
_cell.length_c   1.000
_cell.angle_alpha   90.00
_cell.angle_beta   90.00
_cell.angle_gamma   90.00
#
_symmetry.space_group_name_H-M   'P 1'
#
loop_
_entity.id
_entity.type
_entity.pdbx_description
1 polymer ?
#
loop_
_entity_poly.entity_id
_entity_poly.type
_entity_poly.pdbx_seq_one_letter_code
_entity_poly.pdbx_strand_id
1 'polypeptide(L)'
;GTGAPDYQHIGVAPKANLVGVKVLDGGGSGSFAAVMAGMEWTVEKRHDFNIRAASMSLGALTGAIEWTSSEEESVNRMANEMVRAGVTLFIAAGNSGGTATIGTPGSAEDVITVGSLDKDTAIAVYSSQGPTEEGRVKPNLAFVGSSVNAPDANTGDGYVALSGTSMATPGAAGVAVLMYQANPDLSPFDVRNIMQETSTYRQCHYMLANEPCAEDLIPKNRQNNVYGHGHVNAQPAVEEAANYYYDLSLSLNVSLSSEAGVDNRVHIGQGGSVIFNLAGDVQRVQWRTWDMRDNWMDLAEYAVGDEQFSVTHDLLVDRLRFLPNNTVEGDQVILVRAVSGDQASTNLAVGIHIMGEDKIEASTSESSLTTFIIILLSGLVLVLLAVLTFVGVMLRNSEFSQRDAFDYENQEGHLETQEPTDSEQDG
;
A
#
# COMPACT_ATOMS: atom_id res chain seq x y z
N GLY A 1 -6.72 -15.49 -21.77
CA GLY A 1 -6.58 -15.89 -23.17
C GLY A 1 -7.85 -16.50 -23.74
N THR A 2 -7.98 -16.48 -25.06
CA THR A 2 -9.17 -16.99 -25.75
C THR A 2 -9.22 -18.50 -25.85
N GLY A 3 -8.12 -19.20 -25.58
CA GLY A 3 -7.99 -20.64 -25.75
C GLY A 3 -8.12 -21.12 -27.20
N ALA A 4 -8.04 -20.20 -28.18
CA ALA A 4 -8.14 -20.56 -29.59
C ALA A 4 -6.97 -21.46 -30.06
N PRO A 5 -7.15 -22.35 -31.05
CA PRO A 5 -8.38 -22.51 -31.85
C PRO A 5 -9.45 -23.44 -31.26
N ASP A 6 -9.07 -24.27 -30.29
CA ASP A 6 -9.95 -25.33 -29.74
C ASP A 6 -10.67 -24.96 -28.45
N TYR A 7 -10.34 -23.77 -27.88
CA TYR A 7 -10.89 -23.26 -26.65
C TYR A 7 -10.59 -24.12 -25.39
N GLN A 8 -9.60 -25.00 -25.46
CA GLN A 8 -9.32 -25.98 -24.41
C GLN A 8 -8.86 -25.33 -23.11
N HIS A 9 -8.16 -24.19 -23.20
CA HIS A 9 -7.62 -23.44 -22.04
C HIS A 9 -8.10 -21.97 -22.04
N ILE A 10 -9.42 -21.81 -22.19
CA ILE A 10 -10.03 -20.46 -22.18
C ILE A 10 -9.94 -19.83 -20.80
N GLY A 11 -9.59 -18.55 -20.74
CA GLY A 11 -9.58 -17.76 -19.49
C GLY A 11 -10.99 -17.35 -19.07
N VAL A 12 -11.17 -16.96 -17.80
CA VAL A 12 -12.47 -16.54 -17.22
C VAL A 12 -13.05 -15.35 -18.00
N ALA A 13 -12.24 -14.35 -18.32
CA ALA A 13 -12.61 -13.19 -19.15
C ALA A 13 -11.76 -13.16 -20.43
N PRO A 14 -12.09 -13.99 -21.44
CA PRO A 14 -11.18 -14.25 -22.55
C PRO A 14 -10.94 -13.07 -23.48
N LYS A 15 -11.84 -12.08 -23.48
CA LYS A 15 -11.76 -10.87 -24.32
C LYS A 15 -11.27 -9.64 -23.55
N ALA A 16 -10.89 -9.79 -22.28
CA ALA A 16 -10.34 -8.68 -21.50
C ALA A 16 -9.03 -8.20 -22.09
N ASN A 17 -8.84 -6.88 -22.13
CA ASN A 17 -7.54 -6.27 -22.36
C ASN A 17 -6.67 -6.40 -21.12
N LEU A 18 -5.36 -6.55 -21.31
CA LEU A 18 -4.41 -6.72 -20.24
C LEU A 18 -3.36 -5.60 -20.28
N VAL A 19 -3.10 -5.02 -19.13
CA VAL A 19 -2.00 -4.08 -18.90
C VAL A 19 -1.02 -4.73 -17.93
N GLY A 20 0.22 -4.94 -18.38
CA GLY A 20 1.27 -5.52 -17.55
C GLY A 20 2.05 -4.43 -16.81
N VAL A 21 1.93 -4.38 -15.49
CA VAL A 21 2.71 -3.47 -14.64
C VAL A 21 3.81 -4.27 -13.95
N LYS A 22 5.05 -4.12 -14.42
CA LYS A 22 6.18 -4.90 -13.91
C LYS A 22 6.75 -4.26 -12.63
N VAL A 23 6.51 -4.91 -11.49
CA VAL A 23 6.98 -4.49 -10.16
C VAL A 23 7.97 -5.49 -9.52
N LEU A 24 8.16 -6.65 -10.15
CA LEU A 24 9.10 -7.68 -9.71
C LEU A 24 10.16 -7.91 -10.80
N ASP A 25 11.35 -8.32 -10.39
CA ASP A 25 12.45 -8.71 -11.29
C ASP A 25 12.21 -10.06 -11.97
N GLY A 26 13.21 -10.55 -12.73
CA GLY A 26 13.16 -11.84 -13.42
C GLY A 26 13.19 -13.05 -12.48
N GLY A 27 13.58 -12.87 -11.23
CA GLY A 27 13.57 -13.88 -10.17
C GLY A 27 12.29 -13.89 -9.34
N GLY A 28 11.33 -13.00 -9.66
CA GLY A 28 10.08 -12.87 -8.90
C GLY A 28 10.20 -12.08 -7.60
N SER A 29 11.28 -11.32 -7.41
CA SER A 29 11.52 -10.50 -6.23
C SER A 29 11.36 -9.02 -6.54
N GLY A 30 10.96 -8.22 -5.54
CA GLY A 30 10.81 -6.77 -5.66
C GLY A 30 10.71 -6.09 -4.30
N SER A 31 10.78 -4.77 -4.30
CA SER A 31 10.59 -3.97 -3.10
C SER A 31 9.15 -3.48 -2.97
N PHE A 32 8.70 -3.21 -1.75
CA PHE A 32 7.41 -2.56 -1.53
C PHE A 32 7.33 -1.19 -2.22
N ALA A 33 8.44 -0.45 -2.30
CA ALA A 33 8.49 0.81 -3.04
C ALA A 33 8.16 0.61 -4.52
N ALA A 34 8.68 -0.43 -5.17
CA ALA A 34 8.34 -0.74 -6.56
C ALA A 34 6.88 -1.17 -6.73
N VAL A 35 6.33 -1.92 -5.76
CA VAL A 35 4.91 -2.31 -5.75
C VAL A 35 4.02 -1.08 -5.59
N MET A 36 4.33 -0.18 -4.66
CA MET A 36 3.60 1.08 -4.46
C MET A 36 3.65 1.99 -5.69
N ALA A 37 4.82 2.14 -6.32
CA ALA A 37 4.94 2.89 -7.56
C ALA A 37 4.10 2.28 -8.71
N GLY A 38 3.99 0.95 -8.77
CA GLY A 38 3.11 0.27 -9.72
C GLY A 38 1.61 0.51 -9.44
N MET A 39 1.21 0.57 -8.17
CA MET A 39 -0.16 0.93 -7.78
C MET A 39 -0.47 2.38 -8.15
N GLU A 40 0.42 3.32 -7.84
CA GLU A 40 0.31 4.73 -8.18
C GLU A 40 0.15 4.93 -9.68
N TRP A 41 1.04 4.34 -10.48
CA TRP A 41 0.96 4.36 -11.93
C TRP A 41 -0.38 3.80 -12.44
N THR A 42 -0.87 2.71 -11.85
CA THR A 42 -2.15 2.10 -12.23
C THR A 42 -3.31 3.05 -11.99
N VAL A 43 -3.32 3.77 -10.87
CA VAL A 43 -4.34 4.78 -10.56
C VAL A 43 -4.23 5.97 -11.51
N GLU A 44 -3.03 6.47 -11.75
CA GLU A 44 -2.79 7.57 -12.70
C GLU A 44 -3.31 7.22 -14.10
N LYS A 45 -3.02 6.00 -14.57
CA LYS A 45 -3.32 5.54 -15.93
C LYS A 45 -4.67 4.84 -16.09
N ARG A 46 -5.47 4.74 -15.02
CA ARG A 46 -6.72 3.97 -15.06
C ARG A 46 -7.72 4.45 -16.12
N HIS A 47 -7.77 5.73 -16.38
CA HIS A 47 -8.64 6.30 -17.42
C HIS A 47 -8.07 6.10 -18.82
N ASP A 48 -6.75 6.24 -18.99
CA ASP A 48 -6.05 6.05 -20.27
C ASP A 48 -6.29 4.65 -20.84
N PHE A 49 -6.26 3.64 -19.97
CA PHE A 49 -6.39 2.23 -20.34
C PHE A 49 -7.72 1.60 -19.91
N ASN A 50 -8.65 2.37 -19.35
CA ASN A 50 -9.89 1.86 -18.76
C ASN A 50 -9.64 0.71 -17.78
N ILE A 51 -8.69 0.90 -16.84
CA ILE A 51 -8.36 -0.11 -15.84
C ILE A 51 -9.46 -0.12 -14.78
N ARG A 52 -10.20 -1.23 -14.69
CA ARG A 52 -11.29 -1.42 -13.75
C ARG A 52 -10.93 -2.38 -12.62
N ALA A 53 -10.05 -3.33 -12.91
CA ALA A 53 -9.59 -4.34 -11.95
C ALA A 53 -8.10 -4.56 -12.07
N ALA A 54 -7.44 -4.84 -10.95
CA ALA A 54 -6.05 -5.24 -10.88
C ALA A 54 -5.92 -6.55 -10.09
N SER A 55 -4.99 -7.41 -10.53
CA SER A 55 -4.68 -8.68 -9.89
C SER A 55 -3.23 -8.70 -9.45
N MET A 56 -2.98 -8.89 -8.15
CA MET A 56 -1.67 -8.91 -7.54
C MET A 56 -1.40 -10.26 -6.87
N SER A 57 -0.71 -11.14 -7.60
CA SER A 57 -0.28 -12.45 -7.10
C SER A 57 1.10 -12.36 -6.45
N LEU A 58 1.24 -11.46 -5.50
CA LEU A 58 2.48 -11.17 -4.76
C LEU A 58 2.18 -10.82 -3.31
N GLY A 59 3.19 -10.88 -2.47
CA GLY A 59 3.10 -10.47 -1.07
C GLY A 59 4.36 -10.84 -0.30
N ALA A 60 4.49 -10.29 0.92
CA ALA A 60 5.49 -10.71 1.88
C ALA A 60 4.87 -11.68 2.88
N LEU A 61 5.67 -12.66 3.31
CA LEU A 61 5.29 -13.56 4.39
C LEU A 61 5.22 -12.76 5.69
N THR A 62 4.11 -12.88 6.39
CA THR A 62 4.01 -12.43 7.77
C THR A 62 4.92 -13.32 8.64
N GLY A 63 5.72 -12.70 9.49
CA GLY A 63 6.61 -13.42 10.43
C GLY A 63 8.10 -13.16 10.25
N ALA A 64 8.51 -12.49 9.17
CA ALA A 64 9.91 -12.08 8.97
C ALA A 64 10.19 -10.65 9.43
N ILE A 65 9.17 -9.86 9.74
CA ILE A 65 9.26 -8.45 10.13
C ILE A 65 8.30 -8.22 11.29
N GLU A 66 8.75 -7.53 12.33
CA GLU A 66 7.87 -7.03 13.39
C GLU A 66 6.98 -5.95 12.79
N TRP A 67 5.70 -6.24 12.61
CA TRP A 67 4.70 -5.31 12.11
C TRP A 67 4.07 -4.58 13.30
N THR A 68 3.84 -3.29 13.13
CA THR A 68 3.08 -2.50 14.11
C THR A 68 1.58 -2.75 13.97
N SER A 69 1.07 -2.74 12.75
CA SER A 69 -0.26 -3.25 12.37
C SER A 69 -0.35 -3.35 10.85
N SER A 70 -1.27 -4.17 10.33
CA SER A 70 -1.48 -4.27 8.88
C SER A 70 -2.02 -2.97 8.28
N GLU A 71 -2.65 -2.11 9.06
CA GLU A 71 -3.15 -0.82 8.62
C GLU A 71 -2.08 0.27 8.57
N GLU A 72 -1.09 0.19 9.43
CA GLU A 72 0.04 1.11 9.43
C GLU A 72 1.04 0.81 8.34
N GLU A 73 0.97 -0.37 7.76
CA GLU A 73 1.80 -0.77 6.63
C GLU A 73 1.54 0.13 5.42
N SER A 74 2.56 0.81 4.93
CA SER A 74 2.41 1.77 3.83
C SER A 74 1.87 1.14 2.55
N VAL A 75 2.23 -0.12 2.27
CA VAL A 75 1.72 -0.82 1.07
C VAL A 75 0.24 -1.20 1.22
N ASN A 76 -0.23 -1.54 2.44
CA ASN A 76 -1.64 -1.81 2.71
C ASN A 76 -2.49 -0.54 2.55
N ARG A 77 -2.00 0.59 3.07
CA ARG A 77 -2.67 1.88 2.88
C ARG A 77 -2.76 2.26 1.41
N MET A 78 -1.69 2.08 0.64
CA MET A 78 -1.69 2.32 -0.81
C MET A 78 -2.67 1.39 -1.53
N ALA A 79 -2.75 0.12 -1.14
CA ALA A 79 -3.71 -0.83 -1.70
C ALA A 79 -5.17 -0.40 -1.43
N ASN A 80 -5.48 0.05 -0.21
CA ASN A 80 -6.79 0.60 0.12
C ASN A 80 -7.10 1.85 -0.72
N GLU A 81 -6.15 2.77 -0.86
CA GLU A 81 -6.34 3.97 -1.66
C GLU A 81 -6.53 3.67 -3.16
N MET A 82 -5.87 2.67 -3.69
CA MET A 82 -6.09 2.22 -5.06
C MET A 82 -7.54 1.75 -5.27
N VAL A 83 -8.10 1.00 -4.31
CA VAL A 83 -9.51 0.59 -4.34
C VAL A 83 -10.43 1.79 -4.27
N ARG A 84 -10.18 2.71 -3.32
CA ARG A 84 -10.95 3.95 -3.14
C ARG A 84 -10.85 4.89 -4.34
N ALA A 85 -9.77 4.80 -5.10
CA ALA A 85 -9.60 5.50 -6.36
C ALA A 85 -10.37 4.88 -7.54
N GLY A 86 -11.10 3.79 -7.35
CA GLY A 86 -11.99 3.19 -8.33
C GLY A 86 -11.42 1.98 -9.08
N VAL A 87 -10.33 1.37 -8.61
CA VAL A 87 -9.77 0.14 -9.19
C VAL A 87 -10.01 -1.03 -8.23
N THR A 88 -10.80 -2.01 -8.64
CA THR A 88 -11.01 -3.23 -7.83
C THR A 88 -9.71 -4.03 -7.75
N LEU A 89 -9.17 -4.18 -6.55
CA LEU A 89 -7.87 -4.81 -6.34
C LEU A 89 -8.03 -6.20 -5.72
N PHE A 90 -7.59 -7.22 -6.46
CA PHE A 90 -7.53 -8.61 -6.02
C PHE A 90 -6.11 -8.98 -5.61
N ILE A 91 -5.95 -9.56 -4.42
CA ILE A 91 -4.64 -9.92 -3.88
C ILE A 91 -4.65 -11.36 -3.40
N ALA A 92 -3.59 -12.09 -3.69
CA ALA A 92 -3.41 -13.46 -3.21
C ALA A 92 -3.28 -13.50 -1.68
N ALA A 93 -3.99 -14.43 -1.03
CA ALA A 93 -3.95 -14.59 0.42
C ALA A 93 -2.57 -15.03 0.95
N GLY A 94 -1.79 -15.71 0.11
CA GLY A 94 -0.51 -16.32 0.46
C GLY A 94 -0.58 -17.85 0.47
N ASN A 95 0.59 -18.49 0.52
CA ASN A 95 0.71 -19.94 0.41
C ASN A 95 1.42 -20.56 1.64
N SER A 96 1.25 -19.98 2.82
CA SER A 96 1.86 -20.45 4.07
C SER A 96 1.00 -21.47 4.81
N GLY A 97 -0.27 -21.64 4.40
CA GLY A 97 -1.24 -22.48 5.11
C GLY A 97 -1.53 -21.97 6.52
N GLY A 98 -2.50 -22.59 7.20
CA GLY A 98 -2.78 -22.36 8.61
C GLY A 98 -3.37 -20.98 8.95
N THR A 99 -3.67 -20.82 10.24
CA THR A 99 -4.36 -19.65 10.80
C THR A 99 -3.42 -18.45 10.96
N ALA A 100 -3.93 -17.24 10.76
CA ALA A 100 -3.21 -15.96 10.90
C ALA A 100 -1.93 -15.88 10.03
N THR A 101 -2.05 -16.31 8.77
CA THR A 101 -0.94 -16.35 7.80
C THR A 101 -1.18 -15.49 6.56
N ILE A 102 -2.21 -14.63 6.60
CA ILE A 102 -2.46 -13.66 5.52
C ILE A 102 -1.32 -12.65 5.49
N GLY A 103 -0.65 -12.56 4.34
CA GLY A 103 0.46 -11.64 4.13
C GLY A 103 0.02 -10.24 3.66
N THR A 104 0.96 -9.31 3.72
CA THR A 104 0.85 -7.97 3.15
C THR A 104 1.13 -8.02 1.63
N PRO A 105 0.34 -7.33 0.75
CA PRO A 105 -0.79 -6.46 1.07
C PRO A 105 -2.16 -7.15 1.12
N GLY A 106 -2.24 -8.48 1.14
CA GLY A 106 -3.50 -9.22 1.25
C GLY A 106 -4.28 -8.95 2.54
N SER A 107 -3.62 -8.48 3.60
CA SER A 107 -4.26 -8.09 4.87
C SER A 107 -4.96 -6.73 4.81
N ALA A 108 -4.77 -5.93 3.77
CA ALA A 108 -5.41 -4.62 3.63
C ALA A 108 -6.95 -4.72 3.63
N GLU A 109 -7.62 -3.73 4.19
CA GLU A 109 -9.05 -3.76 4.49
C GLU A 109 -9.92 -3.80 3.23
N ASP A 110 -9.68 -2.87 2.31
CA ASP A 110 -10.57 -2.61 1.16
C ASP A 110 -10.36 -3.57 -0.01
N VAL A 111 -9.23 -4.27 -0.05
CA VAL A 111 -8.89 -5.19 -1.13
C VAL A 111 -9.68 -6.50 -1.05
N ILE A 112 -9.85 -7.16 -2.17
CA ILE A 112 -10.42 -8.51 -2.24
C ILE A 112 -9.28 -9.52 -2.14
N THR A 113 -9.10 -10.09 -0.97
CA THR A 113 -8.09 -11.13 -0.71
C THR A 113 -8.66 -12.49 -1.10
N VAL A 114 -7.93 -13.24 -1.91
CA VAL A 114 -8.40 -14.48 -2.52
C VAL A 114 -7.64 -15.68 -1.99
N GLY A 115 -8.38 -16.60 -1.35
CA GLY A 115 -7.90 -17.93 -0.96
C GLY A 115 -7.92 -18.91 -2.12
N SER A 116 -7.20 -20.03 -2.00
CA SER A 116 -7.09 -21.07 -3.02
C SER A 116 -7.92 -22.29 -2.68
N LEU A 117 -8.70 -22.76 -3.64
CA LEU A 117 -9.43 -24.01 -3.58
C LEU A 117 -8.79 -25.07 -4.48
N ASP A 118 -8.94 -26.32 -4.09
CA ASP A 118 -8.76 -27.46 -4.95
C ASP A 118 -9.94 -27.61 -5.93
N LYS A 119 -9.81 -28.49 -6.91
CA LYS A 119 -10.86 -28.66 -7.95
C LYS A 119 -12.18 -29.23 -7.41
N ASP A 120 -12.16 -29.90 -6.27
CA ASP A 120 -13.33 -30.36 -5.52
C ASP A 120 -13.94 -29.26 -4.65
N THR A 121 -13.40 -28.06 -4.72
CA THR A 121 -13.79 -26.88 -3.96
C THR A 121 -13.48 -26.93 -2.46
N ALA A 122 -12.65 -27.86 -2.01
CA ALA A 122 -12.04 -27.82 -0.69
C ALA A 122 -10.97 -26.73 -0.62
N ILE A 123 -10.71 -26.19 0.59
CA ILE A 123 -9.59 -25.26 0.76
C ILE A 123 -8.26 -25.99 0.52
N ALA A 124 -7.42 -25.44 -0.33
CA ALA A 124 -6.08 -26.00 -0.54
C ALA A 124 -5.25 -25.88 0.72
N VAL A 125 -4.53 -26.95 1.08
CA VAL A 125 -3.77 -27.02 2.35
C VAL A 125 -2.72 -25.91 2.50
N TYR A 126 -2.23 -25.37 1.40
CA TYR A 126 -1.27 -24.28 1.38
C TYR A 126 -1.92 -22.90 1.49
N SER A 127 -3.24 -22.76 1.27
CA SER A 127 -3.88 -21.45 1.28
C SER A 127 -3.76 -20.79 2.64
N SER A 128 -3.20 -19.58 2.67
CA SER A 128 -3.15 -18.77 3.89
C SER A 128 -4.56 -18.41 4.37
N GLN A 129 -4.71 -18.31 5.68
CA GLN A 129 -5.98 -18.09 6.37
C GLN A 129 -5.86 -16.94 7.37
N GLY A 130 -6.98 -16.27 7.63
CA GLY A 130 -7.07 -15.25 8.66
C GLY A 130 -7.10 -15.80 10.11
N PRO A 131 -7.38 -14.95 11.06
CA PRO A 131 -7.64 -13.52 10.91
C PRO A 131 -6.37 -12.71 10.58
N THR A 132 -6.54 -11.43 10.25
CA THR A 132 -5.42 -10.47 10.24
C THR A 132 -5.01 -10.15 11.68
N GLU A 133 -3.92 -9.40 11.83
CA GLU A 133 -3.43 -8.98 13.15
C GLU A 133 -4.49 -8.19 13.93
N GLU A 134 -5.28 -7.36 13.25
CA GLU A 134 -6.38 -6.58 13.84
C GLU A 134 -7.67 -7.40 14.03
N GLY A 135 -7.64 -8.67 13.74
CA GLY A 135 -8.79 -9.56 13.90
C GLY A 135 -9.81 -9.56 12.76
N ARG A 136 -9.52 -8.90 11.62
CA ARG A 136 -10.40 -8.95 10.46
C ARG A 136 -10.43 -10.33 9.82
N VAL A 137 -11.62 -10.73 9.37
CA VAL A 137 -11.79 -11.97 8.62
C VAL A 137 -11.19 -11.80 7.23
N LYS A 138 -10.22 -12.63 6.89
CA LYS A 138 -9.61 -12.79 5.58
C LYS A 138 -9.37 -14.31 5.33
N PRO A 139 -9.34 -14.78 4.07
CA PRO A 139 -9.56 -14.03 2.83
C PRO A 139 -11.01 -13.50 2.73
N ASN A 140 -11.30 -12.66 1.72
CA ASN A 140 -12.68 -12.23 1.45
C ASN A 140 -13.47 -13.32 0.73
N LEU A 141 -12.80 -14.02 -0.18
CA LEU A 141 -13.35 -15.00 -1.11
C LEU A 141 -12.33 -16.09 -1.38
N ALA A 142 -12.78 -17.20 -1.96
CA ALA A 142 -11.91 -18.25 -2.45
C ALA A 142 -12.25 -18.62 -3.90
N PHE A 143 -11.24 -18.98 -4.67
CA PHE A 143 -11.36 -19.42 -6.06
C PHE A 143 -10.46 -20.62 -6.32
N VAL A 144 -10.75 -21.42 -7.36
CA VAL A 144 -9.90 -22.56 -7.71
C VAL A 144 -8.51 -22.09 -8.10
N GLY A 145 -7.51 -22.57 -7.36
CA GLY A 145 -6.11 -22.23 -7.57
C GLY A 145 -5.17 -23.42 -7.66
N SER A 146 -5.69 -24.67 -7.49
CA SER A 146 -4.89 -25.89 -7.61
C SER A 146 -4.94 -26.46 -9.03
N SER A 147 -3.75 -26.77 -9.58
CA SER A 147 -3.56 -27.35 -10.91
C SER A 147 -4.24 -26.52 -12.01
N VAL A 148 -4.10 -25.21 -11.99
CA VAL A 148 -4.63 -24.28 -12.98
C VAL A 148 -3.67 -24.23 -14.17
N ASN A 149 -4.19 -24.58 -15.36
CA ASN A 149 -3.43 -24.45 -16.59
C ASN A 149 -3.34 -22.98 -17.03
N ALA A 150 -2.14 -22.53 -17.29
CA ALA A 150 -1.83 -21.20 -17.78
C ALA A 150 -0.76 -21.25 -18.88
N PRO A 151 -0.66 -20.23 -19.75
CA PRO A 151 0.43 -20.14 -20.71
C PRO A 151 1.79 -20.21 -20.02
N ASP A 152 2.70 -21.01 -20.55
CA ASP A 152 4.08 -21.12 -20.06
C ASP A 152 4.94 -20.04 -20.72
N ALA A 153 5.45 -19.11 -19.91
CA ALA A 153 6.30 -18.01 -20.37
C ALA A 153 7.63 -18.48 -20.97
N ASN A 154 8.05 -19.71 -20.68
CA ASN A 154 9.30 -20.28 -21.20
C ASN A 154 9.13 -20.94 -22.56
N THR A 155 7.91 -21.07 -23.06
CA THR A 155 7.56 -21.64 -24.35
C THR A 155 6.76 -20.63 -25.16
N GLY A 156 6.77 -20.74 -26.49
CA GLY A 156 5.99 -19.82 -27.34
C GLY A 156 4.48 -20.13 -27.36
N ASP A 157 4.10 -21.37 -27.05
CA ASP A 157 2.76 -21.91 -27.25
C ASP A 157 2.36 -22.98 -26.20
N GLY A 158 3.22 -23.23 -25.22
CA GLY A 158 3.01 -24.25 -24.20
C GLY A 158 2.11 -23.80 -23.06
N TYR A 159 1.65 -24.77 -22.28
CA TYR A 159 0.88 -24.57 -21.07
C TYR A 159 1.54 -25.30 -19.90
N VAL A 160 1.41 -24.75 -18.72
CA VAL A 160 1.89 -25.33 -17.47
C VAL A 160 0.77 -25.30 -16.43
N ALA A 161 0.64 -26.38 -15.64
CA ALA A 161 -0.28 -26.41 -14.51
C ALA A 161 0.44 -25.99 -13.24
N LEU A 162 -0.04 -24.91 -12.62
CA LEU A 162 0.50 -24.36 -11.38
C LEU A 162 -0.57 -24.35 -10.28
N SER A 163 -0.12 -24.37 -9.03
CA SER A 163 -0.99 -24.30 -7.85
C SER A 163 -0.55 -23.17 -6.93
N GLY A 164 -1.51 -22.42 -6.42
CA GLY A 164 -1.28 -21.31 -5.51
C GLY A 164 -2.45 -20.35 -5.44
N THR A 165 -2.53 -19.56 -4.40
CA THR A 165 -3.42 -18.39 -4.32
C THR A 165 -3.13 -17.42 -5.46
N SER A 166 -1.90 -17.44 -5.99
CA SER A 166 -1.48 -16.70 -7.19
C SER A 166 -2.28 -17.09 -8.45
N MET A 167 -2.80 -18.32 -8.54
CA MET A 167 -3.62 -18.82 -9.66
C MET A 167 -5.11 -18.56 -9.41
N ALA A 168 -5.54 -18.59 -8.16
CA ALA A 168 -6.90 -18.27 -7.76
C ALA A 168 -7.26 -16.80 -8.01
N THR A 169 -6.35 -15.89 -7.66
CA THR A 169 -6.54 -14.44 -7.69
C THR A 169 -6.94 -13.90 -9.07
N PRO A 170 -6.20 -14.17 -10.16
CA PRO A 170 -6.59 -13.70 -11.49
C PRO A 170 -7.88 -14.33 -11.99
N GLY A 171 -8.24 -15.55 -11.54
CA GLY A 171 -9.54 -16.16 -11.82
C GLY A 171 -10.70 -15.36 -11.23
N ALA A 172 -10.61 -14.98 -9.97
CA ALA A 172 -11.58 -14.12 -9.31
C ALA A 172 -11.65 -12.72 -9.95
N ALA A 173 -10.50 -12.13 -10.28
CA ALA A 173 -10.44 -10.85 -10.99
C ALA A 173 -11.12 -10.92 -12.37
N GLY A 174 -11.01 -12.06 -13.07
CA GLY A 174 -11.71 -12.29 -14.32
C GLY A 174 -13.24 -12.25 -14.18
N VAL A 175 -13.79 -12.75 -13.06
CA VAL A 175 -15.24 -12.65 -12.78
C VAL A 175 -15.64 -11.18 -12.61
N ALA A 176 -14.87 -10.39 -11.88
CA ALA A 176 -15.13 -8.96 -11.74
C ALA A 176 -15.12 -8.21 -13.08
N VAL A 177 -14.22 -8.58 -14.00
CA VAL A 177 -14.20 -8.00 -15.36
C VAL A 177 -15.48 -8.32 -16.13
N LEU A 178 -16.04 -9.54 -15.98
CA LEU A 178 -17.34 -9.89 -16.56
C LEU A 178 -18.49 -9.12 -15.91
N MET A 179 -18.42 -8.85 -14.59
CA MET A 179 -19.39 -8.00 -13.90
C MET A 179 -19.35 -6.57 -14.43
N TYR A 180 -18.16 -5.98 -14.63
CA TYR A 180 -18.00 -4.67 -15.25
C TYR A 180 -18.46 -4.62 -16.71
N GLN A 181 -18.37 -5.73 -17.43
CA GLN A 181 -18.96 -5.83 -18.77
C GLN A 181 -20.49 -5.79 -18.72
N ALA A 182 -21.10 -6.42 -17.70
CA ALA A 182 -22.54 -6.44 -17.51
C ALA A 182 -23.07 -5.08 -16.99
N ASN A 183 -22.33 -4.44 -16.09
CA ASN A 183 -22.64 -3.14 -15.53
C ASN A 183 -21.36 -2.31 -15.30
N PRO A 184 -21.02 -1.39 -16.21
CA PRO A 184 -19.81 -0.57 -16.11
C PRO A 184 -19.84 0.46 -14.98
N ASP A 185 -20.99 0.74 -14.39
CA ASP A 185 -21.15 1.77 -13.35
C ASP A 185 -20.84 1.25 -11.94
N LEU A 186 -20.62 -0.05 -11.76
CA LEU A 186 -20.26 -0.62 -10.47
C LEU A 186 -19.01 0.01 -9.89
N SER A 187 -19.04 0.30 -8.59
CA SER A 187 -17.85 0.65 -7.83
C SER A 187 -17.07 -0.62 -7.41
N PRO A 188 -15.80 -0.50 -7.01
CA PRO A 188 -15.05 -1.61 -6.43
C PRO A 188 -15.72 -2.25 -5.21
N PHE A 189 -16.41 -1.45 -4.41
CA PHE A 189 -17.14 -1.94 -3.23
C PHE A 189 -18.38 -2.70 -3.61
N ASP A 190 -19.11 -2.28 -4.67
CA ASP A 190 -20.26 -3.04 -5.20
C ASP A 190 -19.81 -4.38 -5.74
N VAL A 191 -18.73 -4.40 -6.53
CA VAL A 191 -18.15 -5.66 -7.03
C VAL A 191 -17.81 -6.58 -5.87
N ARG A 192 -17.14 -6.08 -4.83
CA ARG A 192 -16.81 -6.86 -3.63
C ARG A 192 -18.06 -7.41 -2.96
N ASN A 193 -19.04 -6.55 -2.71
CA ASN A 193 -20.27 -6.94 -2.03
C ASN A 193 -21.07 -7.98 -2.83
N ILE A 194 -21.31 -7.74 -4.13
CA ILE A 194 -22.00 -8.68 -5.01
C ILE A 194 -21.26 -10.02 -5.03
N MET A 195 -19.95 -10.03 -5.20
CA MET A 195 -19.17 -11.28 -5.21
C MET A 195 -19.27 -12.02 -3.88
N GLN A 196 -19.29 -11.31 -2.75
CA GLN A 196 -19.43 -11.90 -1.41
C GLN A 196 -20.82 -12.48 -1.19
N GLU A 197 -21.87 -11.76 -1.56
CA GLU A 197 -23.27 -12.18 -1.39
C GLU A 197 -23.64 -13.34 -2.30
N THR A 198 -23.14 -13.38 -3.51
CA THR A 198 -23.42 -14.43 -4.50
C THR A 198 -22.50 -15.65 -4.41
N SER A 199 -21.47 -15.59 -3.55
CA SER A 199 -20.55 -16.71 -3.34
C SER A 199 -21.26 -17.90 -2.72
N THR A 200 -20.85 -19.11 -3.13
CA THR A 200 -21.28 -20.34 -2.49
C THR A 200 -20.57 -20.49 -1.16
N TYR A 201 -21.29 -20.29 -0.07
CA TYR A 201 -20.72 -20.38 1.28
C TYR A 201 -20.12 -21.76 1.51
N ARG A 202 -18.93 -21.78 2.12
CA ARG A 202 -18.22 -23.00 2.50
C ARG A 202 -17.94 -23.00 3.98
N GLN A 203 -17.90 -24.20 4.54
CA GLN A 203 -17.81 -24.40 5.97
C GLN A 203 -16.44 -24.07 6.55
N CYS A 204 -16.47 -23.68 7.85
CA CYS A 204 -15.34 -23.22 8.64
C CYS A 204 -14.33 -24.33 9.04
N HIS A 205 -14.59 -25.59 8.73
CA HIS A 205 -13.75 -26.67 9.18
C HIS A 205 -12.79 -27.10 8.08
N TYR A 206 -11.55 -26.66 8.17
CA TYR A 206 -10.50 -26.95 7.17
C TYR A 206 -10.17 -28.44 7.04
N MET A 207 -10.49 -29.26 8.05
CA MET A 207 -10.22 -30.71 8.06
C MET A 207 -11.37 -31.52 7.47
N LEU A 208 -12.55 -30.94 7.25
CA LEU A 208 -13.76 -31.63 6.83
C LEU A 208 -14.47 -30.83 5.71
N ALA A 209 -13.70 -30.43 4.71
CA ALA A 209 -14.13 -29.55 3.63
C ALA A 209 -15.40 -30.02 2.89
N ASN A 210 -15.77 -31.28 3.02
CA ASN A 210 -16.92 -31.91 2.35
C ASN A 210 -18.15 -32.04 3.26
N GLU A 211 -18.08 -31.66 4.53
CA GLU A 211 -19.25 -31.70 5.39
C GLU A 211 -20.05 -30.38 5.27
N PRO A 212 -21.33 -30.44 4.94
CA PRO A 212 -22.16 -29.24 4.90
C PRO A 212 -22.26 -28.63 6.29
N CYS A 213 -22.14 -27.29 6.37
CA CYS A 213 -22.53 -26.55 7.58
C CYS A 213 -23.98 -26.85 7.90
N ALA A 214 -24.27 -27.18 9.15
CA ALA A 214 -25.62 -27.05 9.61
C ALA A 214 -26.06 -25.58 9.44
N GLU A 215 -27.27 -25.34 8.95
CA GLU A 215 -27.78 -23.99 8.66
C GLU A 215 -27.69 -23.05 9.85
N ASP A 216 -27.82 -23.57 11.08
CA ASP A 216 -27.70 -22.87 12.34
C ASP A 216 -26.25 -22.47 12.69
N LEU A 217 -25.24 -23.06 12.04
CA LEU A 217 -23.83 -22.73 12.20
C LEU A 217 -23.33 -21.72 11.17
N ILE A 218 -24.15 -21.32 10.21
CA ILE A 218 -23.80 -20.29 9.23
C ILE A 218 -23.78 -18.93 9.97
N PRO A 219 -22.60 -18.24 10.05
CA PRO A 219 -22.54 -16.93 10.67
C PRO A 219 -23.52 -15.95 9.99
N LYS A 220 -24.06 -14.99 10.74
CA LYS A 220 -24.96 -13.97 10.17
C LYS A 220 -24.34 -13.20 8.99
N ASN A 221 -23.02 -12.97 9.06
CA ASN A 221 -22.24 -12.32 8.00
C ASN A 221 -21.74 -13.29 6.94
N ARG A 222 -22.06 -14.59 7.03
CA ARG A 222 -21.68 -15.63 6.07
C ARG A 222 -20.20 -15.59 5.67
N GLN A 223 -19.30 -15.41 6.65
CA GLN A 223 -17.85 -15.36 6.39
C GLN A 223 -17.08 -16.10 7.48
N ASN A 224 -15.89 -16.61 7.12
CA ASN A 224 -14.95 -17.25 8.03
C ASN A 224 -13.50 -17.04 7.58
N ASN A 225 -12.55 -17.31 8.45
CA ASN A 225 -11.12 -17.10 8.18
C ASN A 225 -10.48 -18.09 7.20
N VAL A 226 -11.20 -19.10 6.73
CA VAL A 226 -10.71 -20.13 5.81
C VAL A 226 -11.11 -19.82 4.38
N TYR A 227 -12.39 -19.58 4.14
CA TYR A 227 -12.99 -19.40 2.82
C TYR A 227 -13.47 -17.97 2.55
N GLY A 228 -13.43 -17.09 3.56
CA GLY A 228 -14.14 -15.81 3.51
C GLY A 228 -15.65 -16.03 3.38
N HIS A 229 -16.28 -15.37 2.43
CA HIS A 229 -17.69 -15.57 2.10
C HIS A 229 -17.95 -16.85 1.29
N GLY A 230 -16.91 -17.53 0.83
CA GLY A 230 -17.00 -18.81 0.15
C GLY A 230 -16.37 -18.83 -1.24
N HIS A 231 -16.77 -19.83 -2.02
CA HIS A 231 -16.35 -20.02 -3.40
C HIS A 231 -17.06 -19.04 -4.33
N VAL A 232 -16.32 -18.24 -5.07
CA VAL A 232 -16.85 -17.30 -6.07
C VAL A 232 -17.68 -18.05 -7.10
N ASN A 233 -18.92 -17.61 -7.29
CA ASN A 233 -19.83 -18.13 -8.29
C ASN A 233 -20.03 -17.08 -9.39
N ALA A 234 -19.45 -17.31 -10.56
CA ALA A 234 -19.41 -16.32 -11.63
C ALA A 234 -20.78 -15.98 -12.19
N GLN A 235 -21.66 -16.98 -12.37
CA GLN A 235 -22.96 -16.77 -12.99
C GLN A 235 -23.85 -15.86 -12.13
N PRO A 236 -24.16 -16.17 -10.86
CA PRO A 236 -24.96 -15.26 -10.03
C PRO A 236 -24.31 -13.89 -9.83
N ALA A 237 -22.98 -13.81 -9.73
CA ALA A 237 -22.30 -12.52 -9.59
C ALA A 237 -22.52 -11.62 -10.82
N VAL A 238 -22.45 -12.17 -12.03
CA VAL A 238 -22.69 -11.41 -13.26
C VAL A 238 -24.18 -11.07 -13.44
N GLU A 239 -25.09 -12.00 -13.10
CA GLU A 239 -26.54 -11.76 -13.14
C GLU A 239 -26.94 -10.67 -12.16
N GLU A 240 -26.44 -10.70 -10.93
CA GLU A 240 -26.68 -9.65 -9.93
C GLU A 240 -26.10 -8.32 -10.39
N ALA A 241 -24.87 -8.31 -10.90
CA ALA A 241 -24.23 -7.11 -11.44
C ALA A 241 -25.05 -6.46 -12.55
N ALA A 242 -25.62 -7.27 -13.48
CA ALA A 242 -26.46 -6.79 -14.57
C ALA A 242 -27.77 -6.15 -14.09
N ASN A 243 -28.29 -6.61 -12.95
CA ASN A 243 -29.54 -6.14 -12.35
C ASN A 243 -29.32 -5.13 -11.23
N TYR A 244 -28.05 -4.85 -10.90
CA TYR A 244 -27.69 -3.92 -9.83
C TYR A 244 -27.98 -2.49 -10.27
N TYR A 245 -28.96 -1.87 -9.65
CA TYR A 245 -29.34 -0.49 -9.88
C TYR A 245 -29.02 0.34 -8.64
N TYR A 246 -28.29 1.40 -8.87
CA TYR A 246 -28.19 2.43 -7.82
C TYR A 246 -29.55 3.08 -7.65
N ASP A 247 -30.03 3.17 -6.43
CA ASP A 247 -31.05 4.15 -6.11
C ASP A 247 -30.35 5.55 -6.17
N LEU A 248 -30.46 6.19 -7.33
CA LEU A 248 -29.84 7.48 -7.58
C LEU A 248 -30.26 8.56 -6.57
N SER A 249 -31.37 8.35 -5.85
CA SER A 249 -31.83 9.25 -4.80
C SER A 249 -30.96 9.17 -3.53
N LEU A 250 -30.19 8.10 -3.35
CA LEU A 250 -29.32 7.86 -2.19
C LEU A 250 -27.84 7.73 -2.55
N SER A 251 -27.48 7.62 -3.84
CA SER A 251 -26.09 7.45 -4.25
C SER A 251 -25.33 8.76 -4.19
N LEU A 252 -24.31 8.81 -3.32
CA LEU A 252 -23.31 9.86 -3.33
C LEU A 252 -22.38 9.63 -4.52
N ASN A 253 -22.25 10.61 -5.38
CA ASN A 253 -21.34 10.52 -6.52
C ASN A 253 -20.58 11.84 -6.72
N VAL A 254 -19.31 11.70 -7.15
CA VAL A 254 -18.45 12.80 -7.54
C VAL A 254 -17.93 12.49 -8.94
N SER A 255 -18.08 13.41 -9.87
CA SER A 255 -17.53 13.31 -11.22
C SER A 255 -16.75 14.56 -11.59
N LEU A 256 -15.73 14.39 -12.43
CA LEU A 256 -14.94 15.52 -12.94
C LEU A 256 -15.76 16.32 -13.95
N SER A 257 -15.81 17.65 -13.76
CA SER A 257 -16.45 18.59 -14.70
C SER A 257 -15.41 19.33 -15.55
N SER A 258 -14.20 19.54 -15.05
CA SER A 258 -13.13 20.17 -15.83
C SER A 258 -12.68 19.29 -16.99
N GLU A 259 -12.36 19.92 -18.12
CA GLU A 259 -11.80 19.21 -19.28
C GLU A 259 -10.35 18.81 -18.99
N ALA A 260 -10.04 17.54 -19.26
CA ALA A 260 -8.67 17.04 -19.23
C ALA A 260 -7.97 17.34 -20.57
N GLY A 261 -6.68 17.64 -20.52
CA GLY A 261 -5.83 17.78 -21.69
C GLY A 261 -5.60 16.46 -22.43
N VAL A 262 -4.83 16.50 -23.49
CA VAL A 262 -4.48 15.32 -24.30
C VAL A 262 -3.64 14.28 -23.52
N ASP A 263 -3.04 14.68 -22.41
CA ASP A 263 -2.30 13.86 -21.45
C ASP A 263 -3.19 13.29 -20.32
N ASN A 264 -4.50 13.50 -20.45
CA ASN A 264 -5.53 13.08 -19.49
C ASN A 264 -5.40 13.71 -18.09
N ARG A 265 -4.81 14.91 -18.03
CA ARG A 265 -4.69 15.72 -16.82
C ARG A 265 -5.42 17.04 -16.96
N VAL A 266 -5.93 17.54 -15.84
CA VAL A 266 -6.45 18.91 -15.79
C VAL A 266 -5.29 19.87 -15.56
N HIS A 267 -5.04 20.75 -16.52
CA HIS A 267 -3.97 21.74 -16.42
C HIS A 267 -4.48 22.97 -15.65
N ILE A 268 -3.81 23.31 -14.56
CA ILE A 268 -4.23 24.41 -13.68
C ILE A 268 -3.09 25.41 -13.55
N GLY A 269 -3.39 26.67 -13.91
CA GLY A 269 -2.52 27.81 -13.62
C GLY A 269 -3.03 28.64 -12.45
N GLN A 270 -2.31 29.70 -12.11
CA GLN A 270 -2.67 30.64 -11.05
C GLN A 270 -4.10 31.17 -11.25
N GLY A 271 -4.92 31.11 -10.19
CA GLY A 271 -6.33 31.50 -10.23
C GLY A 271 -7.28 30.51 -10.90
N GLY A 272 -6.75 29.35 -11.38
CA GLY A 272 -7.54 28.25 -11.92
C GLY A 272 -8.06 27.32 -10.84
N SER A 273 -8.94 26.39 -11.25
CA SER A 273 -9.49 25.36 -10.36
C SER A 273 -9.86 24.08 -11.11
N VAL A 274 -9.89 22.97 -10.40
CA VAL A 274 -10.53 21.73 -10.86
C VAL A 274 -11.97 21.72 -10.37
N ILE A 275 -12.91 21.56 -11.28
CA ILE A 275 -14.34 21.60 -11.00
C ILE A 275 -14.91 20.18 -11.02
N PHE A 276 -15.75 19.88 -10.06
CA PHE A 276 -16.42 18.61 -9.89
C PHE A 276 -17.93 18.79 -9.80
N ASN A 277 -18.67 17.83 -10.36
CA ASN A 277 -20.12 17.72 -10.18
C ASN A 277 -20.40 16.75 -9.04
N LEU A 278 -21.47 17.02 -8.30
CA LEU A 278 -21.98 16.23 -7.21
C LEU A 278 -23.36 15.67 -7.55
N ALA A 279 -23.65 14.48 -7.03
CA ALA A 279 -24.97 13.89 -7.04
C ALA A 279 -25.24 13.21 -5.70
N GLY A 280 -26.52 13.16 -5.31
CA GLY A 280 -26.97 12.62 -4.03
C GLY A 280 -27.07 13.66 -2.92
N ASP A 281 -27.41 13.22 -1.71
CA ASP A 281 -27.53 14.07 -0.51
C ASP A 281 -26.15 14.31 0.10
N VAL A 282 -25.36 15.21 -0.50
CA VAL A 282 -24.01 15.51 -0.07
C VAL A 282 -24.04 16.52 1.08
N GLN A 283 -23.49 16.13 2.22
CA GLN A 283 -23.35 17.01 3.39
C GLN A 283 -21.97 17.63 3.50
N ARG A 284 -20.93 16.94 3.03
CA ARG A 284 -19.53 17.39 3.02
C ARG A 284 -18.84 16.88 1.77
N VAL A 285 -17.88 17.65 1.30
CA VAL A 285 -16.91 17.20 0.30
C VAL A 285 -15.55 17.12 0.95
N GLN A 286 -14.86 16.03 0.70
CA GLN A 286 -13.51 15.82 1.21
C GLN A 286 -12.55 15.63 0.06
N TRP A 287 -11.35 16.15 0.21
CA TRP A 287 -10.28 16.01 -0.74
C TRP A 287 -8.94 15.79 -0.05
N ARG A 288 -7.96 15.26 -0.78
CA ARG A 288 -6.56 15.15 -0.38
C ARG A 288 -5.67 14.93 -1.61
N THR A 289 -4.37 15.10 -1.43
CA THR A 289 -3.39 14.65 -2.42
C THR A 289 -3.21 13.13 -2.35
N TRP A 290 -2.56 12.54 -3.36
CA TRP A 290 -2.25 11.10 -3.37
C TRP A 290 -1.19 10.70 -2.32
N ASP A 291 -0.50 11.65 -1.71
CA ASP A 291 0.48 11.33 -0.66
C ASP A 291 -0.21 10.63 0.52
N MET A 292 0.28 9.43 0.87
CA MET A 292 -0.29 8.60 1.93
C MET A 292 -0.22 9.21 3.33
N ARG A 293 0.64 10.21 3.52
CA ARG A 293 0.73 10.97 4.78
C ARG A 293 -0.31 12.07 4.88
N ASP A 294 -1.05 12.29 3.79
CA ASP A 294 -2.08 13.30 3.72
C ASP A 294 -3.41 12.75 4.23
N ASN A 295 -4.07 13.47 5.11
CA ASN A 295 -5.37 13.11 5.63
C ASN A 295 -6.49 13.74 4.79
N TRP A 296 -7.66 13.11 4.81
CA TRP A 296 -8.86 13.71 4.25
C TRP A 296 -9.16 15.04 4.93
N MET A 297 -9.38 16.06 4.13
CA MET A 297 -9.74 17.40 4.57
C MET A 297 -11.12 17.75 4.05
N ASP A 298 -11.95 18.32 4.93
CA ASP A 298 -13.22 18.90 4.49
C ASP A 298 -12.95 20.15 3.64
N LEU A 299 -13.65 20.25 2.52
CA LEU A 299 -13.62 21.45 1.68
C LEU A 299 -14.51 22.52 2.35
N ALA A 300 -13.88 23.51 2.98
CA ALA A 300 -14.58 24.54 3.75
C ALA A 300 -15.51 25.45 2.89
N GLU A 301 -15.24 25.51 1.59
CA GLU A 301 -15.97 26.34 0.65
C GLU A 301 -17.22 25.65 0.08
N TYR A 302 -17.43 24.36 0.38
CA TYR A 302 -18.61 23.63 -0.06
C TYR A 302 -19.82 23.99 0.81
N ALA A 303 -20.90 24.42 0.18
CA ALA A 303 -22.19 24.61 0.85
C ALA A 303 -23.14 23.45 0.55
N VAL A 304 -23.82 22.95 1.59
CA VAL A 304 -24.78 21.84 1.44
C VAL A 304 -25.88 22.23 0.45
N GLY A 305 -26.02 21.41 -0.59
CA GLY A 305 -26.97 21.63 -1.67
C GLY A 305 -26.35 22.17 -2.95
N ASP A 306 -25.05 22.48 -2.95
CA ASP A 306 -24.35 22.82 -4.19
C ASP A 306 -24.20 21.55 -5.05
N GLU A 307 -24.50 21.69 -6.34
CA GLU A 307 -24.35 20.62 -7.34
C GLU A 307 -22.92 20.53 -7.88
N GLN A 308 -22.07 21.50 -7.56
CA GLN A 308 -20.68 21.59 -7.99
C GLN A 308 -19.81 22.13 -6.87
N PHE A 309 -18.54 21.72 -6.88
CA PHE A 309 -17.49 22.35 -6.07
C PHE A 309 -16.19 22.43 -6.86
N SER A 310 -15.25 23.19 -6.35
CA SER A 310 -13.94 23.34 -6.98
C SER A 310 -12.79 23.20 -5.96
N VAL A 311 -11.70 22.59 -6.42
CA VAL A 311 -10.41 22.65 -5.72
C VAL A 311 -9.53 23.65 -6.45
N THR A 312 -9.25 24.77 -5.81
CA THR A 312 -8.54 25.90 -6.43
C THR A 312 -7.03 25.65 -6.46
N HIS A 313 -6.35 26.31 -7.38
CA HIS A 313 -4.89 26.35 -7.45
C HIS A 313 -4.26 26.73 -6.10
N ASP A 314 -4.80 27.75 -5.42
CA ASP A 314 -4.25 28.25 -4.17
C ASP A 314 -4.38 27.22 -3.04
N LEU A 315 -5.49 26.49 -2.97
CA LEU A 315 -5.66 25.37 -2.04
C LEU A 315 -4.64 24.24 -2.30
N LEU A 316 -4.40 23.91 -3.57
CA LEU A 316 -3.43 22.90 -3.97
C LEU A 316 -2.01 23.32 -3.63
N VAL A 317 -1.62 24.55 -3.98
CA VAL A 317 -0.31 25.11 -3.67
C VAL A 317 -0.08 25.15 -2.17
N ASP A 318 -1.06 25.61 -1.40
CA ASP A 318 -0.97 25.70 0.05
C ASP A 318 -0.77 24.31 0.69
N ARG A 319 -1.43 23.30 0.15
CA ARG A 319 -1.33 21.91 0.61
C ARG A 319 -0.01 21.25 0.22
N LEU A 320 0.38 21.37 -1.04
CA LEU A 320 1.60 20.76 -1.59
C LEU A 320 2.88 21.39 -1.00
N ARG A 321 2.81 22.62 -0.51
CA ARG A 321 3.91 23.29 0.19
C ARG A 321 4.47 22.50 1.38
N PHE A 322 3.65 21.69 2.02
CA PHE A 322 4.03 20.87 3.18
C PHE A 322 4.50 19.47 2.82
N LEU A 323 4.52 19.11 1.54
CA LEU A 323 5.03 17.81 1.09
C LEU A 323 6.58 17.83 1.00
N PRO A 324 7.24 16.69 1.19
CA PRO A 324 8.71 16.64 1.34
C PRO A 324 9.51 17.18 0.16
N ASN A 325 8.95 17.11 -1.05
CA ASN A 325 9.65 17.54 -2.26
C ASN A 325 9.48 19.02 -2.57
N ASN A 326 8.58 19.71 -1.87
CA ASN A 326 8.34 21.15 -1.98
C ASN A 326 8.20 21.68 -3.44
N THR A 327 7.83 20.80 -4.37
CA THR A 327 7.56 21.13 -5.77
C THR A 327 6.07 21.21 -5.97
N VAL A 328 5.57 22.42 -6.15
CA VAL A 328 4.16 22.67 -6.42
C VAL A 328 3.87 22.50 -7.91
N GLU A 329 4.85 22.82 -8.75
CA GLU A 329 4.76 22.70 -10.21
C GLU A 329 4.91 21.25 -10.66
N GLY A 330 4.10 20.82 -11.61
CA GLY A 330 4.17 19.51 -12.25
C GLY A 330 2.97 18.62 -12.00
N ASP A 331 3.17 17.33 -12.21
CA ASP A 331 2.11 16.33 -12.19
C ASP A 331 1.79 15.89 -10.75
N GLN A 332 0.50 15.97 -10.41
CA GLN A 332 -0.04 15.56 -9.13
C GLN A 332 -1.32 14.73 -9.33
N VAL A 333 -1.70 13.99 -8.31
CA VAL A 333 -3.01 13.32 -8.26
C VAL A 333 -3.75 13.81 -7.02
N ILE A 334 -4.98 14.24 -7.20
CA ILE A 334 -5.89 14.53 -6.10
C ILE A 334 -6.99 13.49 -6.01
N LEU A 335 -7.40 13.21 -4.80
CA LEU A 335 -8.52 12.35 -4.47
C LEU A 335 -9.64 13.19 -3.91
N VAL A 336 -10.86 12.94 -4.35
CA VAL A 336 -12.06 13.66 -3.91
C VAL A 336 -13.16 12.68 -3.59
N ARG A 337 -13.97 12.97 -2.56
CA ARG A 337 -15.15 12.18 -2.23
C ARG A 337 -16.27 13.05 -1.65
N ALA A 338 -17.51 12.65 -1.89
CA ALA A 338 -18.69 13.17 -1.23
C ALA A 338 -18.98 12.36 0.04
N VAL A 339 -19.48 13.02 1.08
CA VAL A 339 -19.79 12.42 2.37
C VAL A 339 -21.19 12.85 2.83
N SER A 340 -21.99 11.90 3.31
CA SER A 340 -23.28 12.13 3.97
C SER A 340 -23.40 11.24 5.21
N GLY A 341 -23.49 11.83 6.39
CA GLY A 341 -23.40 11.08 7.66
C GLY A 341 -22.11 10.28 7.76
N ASP A 342 -22.23 8.97 7.94
CA ASP A 342 -21.11 8.01 8.00
C ASP A 342 -20.81 7.35 6.66
N GLN A 343 -21.52 7.73 5.59
CA GLN A 343 -21.32 7.21 4.25
C GLN A 343 -20.43 8.14 3.42
N ALA A 344 -19.58 7.56 2.59
CA ALA A 344 -18.78 8.28 1.63
C ALA A 344 -18.96 7.66 0.24
N SER A 345 -18.92 8.50 -0.79
CA SER A 345 -18.83 8.03 -2.18
C SER A 345 -17.52 7.26 -2.41
N THR A 346 -17.43 6.57 -3.54
CA THR A 346 -16.14 6.13 -4.06
C THR A 346 -15.22 7.34 -4.26
N ASN A 347 -13.93 7.14 -4.07
CA ASN A 347 -12.96 8.19 -4.31
C ASN A 347 -12.78 8.40 -5.81
N LEU A 348 -12.93 9.63 -6.26
CA LEU A 348 -12.52 10.03 -7.59
C LEU A 348 -11.07 10.50 -7.53
N ALA A 349 -10.19 9.85 -8.27
CA ALA A 349 -8.81 10.31 -8.44
C ALA A 349 -8.68 11.08 -9.75
N VAL A 350 -8.09 12.25 -9.70
CA VAL A 350 -7.89 13.12 -10.85
C VAL A 350 -6.42 13.49 -10.97
N GLY A 351 -5.83 13.20 -12.13
CA GLY A 351 -4.52 13.70 -12.50
C GLY A 351 -4.61 15.19 -12.79
N ILE A 352 -3.73 15.96 -12.19
CA ILE A 352 -3.61 17.40 -12.43
C ILE A 352 -2.17 17.74 -12.82
N HIS A 353 -2.03 18.73 -13.67
CA HIS A 353 -0.75 19.35 -13.98
C HIS A 353 -0.80 20.82 -13.53
N ILE A 354 -0.02 21.14 -12.51
CA ILE A 354 0.06 22.51 -12.00
C ILE A 354 1.07 23.27 -12.84
N MET A 355 0.54 24.21 -13.63
CA MET A 355 1.34 25.14 -14.45
C MET A 355 1.61 26.39 -13.63
N GLY A 356 2.83 26.90 -13.65
CA GLY A 356 3.03 28.19 -13.10
C GLY A 356 4.43 28.61 -12.77
N GLU A 357 4.56 29.90 -12.55
CA GLU A 357 5.78 30.59 -12.13
C GLU A 357 6.07 30.40 -10.64
N ASP A 358 5.24 29.65 -9.92
CA ASP A 358 5.29 29.49 -8.49
C ASP A 358 6.35 28.47 -8.06
N LYS A 359 7.59 28.79 -8.39
CA LYS A 359 8.66 28.43 -7.46
C LYS A 359 8.33 29.16 -6.17
N ILE A 360 7.72 28.46 -5.24
CA ILE A 360 7.65 28.98 -3.87
C ILE A 360 9.10 29.22 -3.49
N GLU A 361 9.56 30.45 -3.64
CA GLU A 361 10.75 30.89 -2.92
C GLU A 361 10.45 30.50 -1.48
N ALA A 362 11.22 29.55 -0.97
CA ALA A 362 11.18 29.19 0.44
C ALA A 362 11.45 30.51 1.19
N SER A 363 10.36 31.28 1.39
CA SER A 363 10.45 32.52 2.09
C SER A 363 10.92 32.17 3.48
N THR A 364 12.19 32.46 3.75
CA THR A 364 12.78 32.56 5.08
C THR A 364 13.21 31.28 5.80
N SER A 365 13.06 30.07 5.28
CA SER A 365 13.64 28.91 5.97
C SER A 365 15.13 28.72 5.65
N GLU A 366 15.62 29.17 4.50
CA GLU A 366 17.05 29.12 4.19
C GLU A 366 17.86 30.03 5.11
N SER A 367 17.34 31.18 5.50
CA SER A 367 18.03 32.06 6.47
C SER A 367 18.03 31.43 7.87
N SER A 368 16.98 30.73 8.26
CA SER A 368 16.91 30.03 9.55
C SER A 368 17.76 28.75 9.56
N LEU A 369 17.75 27.98 8.46
CA LEU A 369 18.56 26.77 8.32
C LEU A 369 20.04 27.12 8.21
N THR A 370 20.39 28.12 7.41
CA THR A 370 21.76 28.64 7.29
C THR A 370 22.24 29.22 8.63
N THR A 371 21.40 29.97 9.32
CA THR A 371 21.67 30.49 10.66
C THR A 371 21.82 29.36 11.67
N PHE A 372 20.98 28.34 11.63
CA PHE A 372 21.06 27.16 12.49
C PHE A 372 22.34 26.35 12.23
N ILE A 373 22.70 26.14 10.95
CA ILE A 373 23.95 25.47 10.56
C ILE A 373 25.18 26.28 11.00
N ILE A 374 25.16 27.61 10.86
CA ILE A 374 26.24 28.50 11.32
C ILE A 374 26.38 28.44 12.86
N ILE A 375 25.28 28.44 13.61
CA ILE A 375 25.29 28.28 15.07
C ILE A 375 25.84 26.92 15.47
N LEU A 376 25.45 25.85 14.79
CA LEU A 376 25.88 24.48 15.05
C LEU A 376 27.37 24.29 14.73
N LEU A 377 27.86 24.85 13.62
CA LEU A 377 29.27 24.84 13.24
C LEU A 377 30.12 25.70 14.19
N SER A 378 29.65 26.89 14.62
CA SER A 378 30.35 27.73 15.59
C SER A 378 30.41 27.07 16.96
N GLY A 379 29.36 26.37 17.40
CA GLY A 379 29.35 25.54 18.59
C GLY A 379 30.36 24.39 18.52
N LEU A 380 30.45 23.70 17.38
CA LEU A 380 31.44 22.64 17.17
C LEU A 380 32.88 23.15 17.22
N VAL A 381 33.14 24.31 16.64
CA VAL A 381 34.46 24.98 16.69
C VAL A 381 34.85 25.36 18.13
N LEU A 382 33.89 25.87 18.91
CA LEU A 382 34.13 26.20 20.32
C LEU A 382 34.43 24.95 21.16
N VAL A 383 33.73 23.85 20.93
CA VAL A 383 34.01 22.57 21.59
C VAL A 383 35.39 22.03 21.20
N LEU A 384 35.76 22.12 19.93
CA LEU A 384 37.08 21.69 19.43
C LEU A 384 38.20 22.54 20.04
N LEU A 385 38.02 23.86 20.15
CA LEU A 385 38.96 24.75 20.82
C LEU A 385 39.08 24.43 22.32
N ALA A 386 37.98 24.13 23.00
CA ALA A 386 38.00 23.71 24.39
C ALA A 386 38.72 22.37 24.60
N VAL A 387 38.53 21.40 23.70
CA VAL A 387 39.24 20.11 23.71
C VAL A 387 40.74 20.32 23.45
N LEU A 388 41.10 21.14 22.47
CA LEU A 388 42.51 21.46 22.18
C LEU A 388 43.21 22.17 23.33
N THR A 389 42.51 23.11 23.99
CA THR A 389 43.07 23.77 25.18
C THR A 389 43.19 22.79 26.34
N PHE A 390 42.21 21.91 26.56
CA PHE A 390 42.28 20.86 27.58
C PHE A 390 43.43 19.88 27.34
N VAL A 391 43.59 19.42 26.10
CA VAL A 391 44.70 18.54 25.69
C VAL A 391 46.05 19.28 25.86
N GLY A 392 46.12 20.54 25.48
CA GLY A 392 47.33 21.39 25.69
C GLY A 392 47.71 21.54 27.14
N VAL A 393 46.72 21.72 28.03
CA VAL A 393 46.95 21.77 29.48
C VAL A 393 47.38 20.40 30.02
N MET A 394 46.78 19.32 29.57
CA MET A 394 47.16 17.94 29.93
C MET A 394 48.60 17.61 29.50
N LEU A 395 48.97 17.94 28.24
CA LEU A 395 50.34 17.74 27.77
C LEU A 395 51.34 18.56 28.54
N ARG A 396 51.02 19.81 28.87
CA ARG A 396 51.87 20.68 29.70
C ARG A 396 52.03 20.14 31.13
N ASN A 397 50.97 19.58 31.72
CA ASN A 397 51.05 18.96 33.05
C ASN A 397 51.80 17.62 32.99
N SER A 398 51.77 16.86 31.88
CA SER A 398 52.55 15.63 31.73
C SER A 398 54.06 15.93 31.59
N GLU A 399 54.44 17.03 30.91
CA GLU A 399 55.83 17.47 30.85
C GLU A 399 56.36 17.95 32.22
N PHE A 400 55.49 18.57 33.05
CA PHE A 400 55.84 18.95 34.43
C PHE A 400 56.03 17.70 35.31
N SER A 401 55.18 16.69 35.18
CA SER A 401 55.28 15.41 35.91
C SER A 401 56.52 14.62 35.50
N GLN A 402 56.97 14.67 34.25
CA GLN A 402 58.18 14.01 33.78
C GLN A 402 59.46 14.71 34.28
N ARG A 403 59.43 16.04 34.44
CA ARG A 403 60.55 16.76 35.02
C ARG A 403 60.74 16.46 36.52
N ASP A 404 59.63 16.38 37.28
CA ASP A 404 59.66 16.02 38.68
C ASP A 404 60.10 14.56 38.91
N ALA A 405 59.75 13.63 37.98
CA ALA A 405 60.21 12.26 38.04
C ALA A 405 61.71 12.12 37.70
N PHE A 406 62.22 12.93 36.80
CA PHE A 406 63.66 12.93 36.45
C PHE A 406 64.56 13.52 37.58
N ASP A 407 64.03 14.47 38.32
CA ASP A 407 64.73 15.02 39.49
C ASP A 407 64.67 14.06 40.71
N TYR A 408 63.66 13.17 40.81
CA TYR A 408 63.55 12.19 41.87
C TYR A 408 64.50 10.98 41.64
N GLU A 409 64.67 10.50 40.41
CA GLU A 409 65.61 9.42 40.06
C GLU A 409 67.07 9.83 40.23
N ASN A 410 67.40 11.11 40.09
CA ASN A 410 68.76 11.59 40.29
C ASN A 410 69.15 11.79 41.82
N GLN A 411 68.20 11.72 42.76
CA GLN A 411 68.44 11.75 44.18
C GLN A 411 68.59 10.37 44.83
N GLU A 412 68.09 9.31 44.25
CA GLU A 412 68.23 7.94 44.80
C GLU A 412 69.46 7.15 44.29
N GLY A 413 70.26 7.75 43.38
CA GLY A 413 71.46 7.11 42.84
C GLY A 413 72.73 7.14 43.74
N HIS A 414 72.61 7.55 45.00
CA HIS A 414 73.71 7.51 45.93
C HIS A 414 73.36 6.92 47.28
N LEU A 415 73.12 5.57 47.31
CA LEU A 415 73.26 4.79 48.57
C LEU A 415 73.37 3.33 48.24
N GLU A 416 74.59 2.86 48.27
CA GLU A 416 75.14 1.60 48.75
C GLU A 416 74.69 0.25 48.19
N THR A 417 75.65 -0.28 47.46
CA THR A 417 75.98 -1.70 47.42
C THR A 417 76.31 -2.25 48.80
N GLN A 418 75.56 -3.28 49.23
CA GLN A 418 76.07 -4.36 50.10
C GLN A 418 75.21 -5.62 49.88
N GLU A 419 75.81 -6.65 49.24
CA GLU A 419 75.46 -8.05 49.46
C GLU A 419 75.69 -8.49 50.94
N PRO A 420 74.93 -9.46 51.41
CA PRO A 420 75.51 -10.82 51.51
C PRO A 420 74.57 -12.00 51.34
N THR A 421 75.13 -12.98 50.66
CA THR A 421 75.23 -14.45 50.96
C THR A 421 74.07 -15.20 51.62
N ASP A 422 73.77 -16.29 50.91
CA ASP A 422 73.47 -17.68 51.34
C ASP A 422 72.47 -17.95 52.45
N SER A 423 71.51 -18.79 52.16
CA SER A 423 71.41 -20.20 52.49
C SER A 423 69.99 -20.72 52.26
N GLU A 424 69.91 -21.76 51.45
CA GLU A 424 69.48 -23.10 51.73
C GLU A 424 68.10 -23.37 52.36
N GLN A 425 67.39 -24.16 51.60
CA GLN A 425 66.69 -25.45 52.02
C GLN A 425 65.21 -25.36 52.40
N ASP A 426 64.53 -26.22 51.66
CA ASP A 426 63.55 -27.25 52.06
C ASP A 426 62.13 -26.85 52.52
N GLY A 427 61.19 -27.43 51.74
CA GLY A 427 59.81 -27.61 52.14
C GLY A 427 58.84 -27.68 50.96
#